data_bf81ed15d82ad5205d58972181bb9b5a
#
_entry.id   bf81ed15d82ad5205d58972181bb9b5a
#
_cell.length_a   1.000
_cell.length_b   1.000
_cell.length_c   1.000
_cell.angle_alpha   90.00
_cell.angle_beta   90.00
_cell.angle_gamma   90.00
#
_symmetry.space_group_name_H-M   'P 1'
#
loop_
_entity.id
_entity.type
_entity.pdbx_description
1 polymer ?
#
loop_
_entity_poly.entity_id
_entity_poly.type
_entity_poly.pdbx_seq_one_letter_code
_entity_poly.pdbx_strand_id
1 'polypeptide(L)'
;MKKLLFILGVVTVGFANAQSQEIVPGDSIPWELRKQSFIYNTAKMFNDPVVARTALYNLLAENPGNVALYDSLALLYLQYNQNASAALVAQQALQINPQDQFAMEIAATGFDNLGAKDRALNNYEKLYLANGDINTLYKVAFLQFELDRYAEANTSLDIIMGDPQSDKRTIRFPTTDKKGQDVKLKVAAHRVKAMILEDKGDTEGAKAKYLEVLEMHPGFQIVQQQLREMTKPKTDGE
;
A
#
# COMPACT_ATOMS: atom_id res chain seq x y z
N MET A 1 -2.14 5.57 -10.32
CA MET A 1 -0.96 6.00 -11.08
C MET A 1 -0.52 7.46 -10.89
N LYS A 2 -1.01 8.22 -9.89
CA LYS A 2 -0.62 9.64 -9.67
C LYS A 2 0.29 9.88 -8.46
N LYS A 3 0.63 8.85 -7.67
CA LYS A 3 1.47 9.01 -6.46
C LYS A 3 2.94 8.60 -6.63
N LEU A 4 3.33 8.11 -7.81
CA LEU A 4 4.73 7.74 -8.08
C LEU A 4 5.65 8.94 -8.41
N LEU A 5 5.06 10.16 -8.58
CA LEU A 5 5.82 11.33 -9.05
C LEU A 5 6.45 12.17 -7.91
N PHE A 6 6.11 11.91 -6.64
CA PHE A 6 6.60 12.76 -5.53
C PHE A 6 8.01 12.42 -5.03
N ILE A 7 8.53 11.22 -5.35
CA ILE A 7 9.88 10.81 -4.90
C ILE A 7 10.99 11.47 -5.73
N LEU A 8 10.68 11.92 -6.95
CA LEU A 8 11.64 12.65 -7.78
C LEU A 8 11.98 14.06 -7.22
N GLY A 9 11.14 14.62 -6.34
CA GLY A 9 11.27 16.00 -5.91
C GLY A 9 12.44 16.30 -4.97
N VAL A 10 12.89 15.33 -4.18
CA VAL A 10 13.90 15.62 -3.14
C VAL A 10 15.33 15.52 -3.66
N VAL A 11 15.56 14.70 -4.70
CA VAL A 11 16.91 14.56 -5.30
C VAL A 11 17.08 15.46 -6.54
N THR A 12 15.97 15.90 -7.17
CA THR A 12 16.00 16.73 -8.38
C THR A 12 16.00 18.24 -8.14
N VAL A 13 15.73 18.70 -6.91
CA VAL A 13 15.71 20.16 -6.59
C VAL A 13 17.06 20.83 -6.87
N GLY A 14 18.15 20.09 -6.95
CA GLY A 14 19.47 20.61 -7.29
C GLY A 14 19.75 20.85 -8.79
N PHE A 15 18.91 20.31 -9.70
CA PHE A 15 19.22 20.37 -11.13
C PHE A 15 18.21 21.13 -11.99
N ALA A 16 17.02 21.44 -11.50
CA ALA A 16 15.96 22.08 -12.29
C ALA A 16 16.01 23.62 -12.32
N ASN A 17 16.87 24.26 -11.53
CA ASN A 17 17.03 25.73 -11.51
C ASN A 17 18.44 26.15 -11.92
N ALA A 18 18.86 25.78 -13.10
CA ALA A 18 20.02 26.39 -13.76
C ALA A 18 19.61 27.70 -14.45
N GLN A 19 18.91 28.60 -13.77
CA GLN A 19 18.80 29.99 -14.13
C GLN A 19 19.26 30.83 -12.95
N SER A 20 20.51 31.28 -13.06
CA SER A 20 21.11 32.46 -12.42
C SER A 20 20.57 32.85 -11.02
N GLN A 21 20.84 32.02 -10.00
CA GLN A 21 21.00 32.53 -8.65
C GLN A 21 22.51 32.60 -8.37
N GLU A 22 22.99 33.76 -7.97
CA GLU A 22 24.34 33.94 -7.43
C GLU A 22 24.53 32.87 -6.33
N ILE A 23 25.48 31.98 -6.53
CA ILE A 23 25.85 30.95 -5.55
C ILE A 23 26.54 31.71 -4.41
N VAL A 24 25.81 31.89 -3.31
CA VAL A 24 26.40 32.39 -2.07
C VAL A 24 27.46 31.39 -1.64
N PRO A 25 28.71 31.77 -1.41
CA PRO A 25 29.76 30.84 -0.95
C PRO A 25 29.38 30.31 0.45
N GLY A 26 28.90 29.08 0.52
CA GLY A 26 28.42 28.43 1.75
C GLY A 26 27.32 27.39 1.51
N ASP A 27 26.51 27.54 0.46
CA ASP A 27 25.34 26.70 0.17
C ASP A 27 25.55 25.62 -0.93
N SER A 28 26.80 25.38 -1.34
CA SER A 28 27.05 24.33 -2.33
C SER A 28 26.98 22.96 -1.70
N ILE A 29 26.00 22.13 -2.15
CA ILE A 29 25.94 20.70 -1.78
C ILE A 29 27.33 20.08 -2.02
N PRO A 30 27.92 19.39 -1.02
CA PRO A 30 29.23 18.76 -1.16
C PRO A 30 29.30 17.89 -2.41
N TRP A 31 30.45 17.91 -3.08
CA TRP A 31 30.66 17.15 -4.32
C TRP A 31 30.30 15.66 -4.16
N GLU A 32 30.65 15.06 -3.03
CA GLU A 32 30.37 13.63 -2.79
C GLU A 32 28.87 13.36 -2.77
N LEU A 33 28.08 14.20 -2.12
CA LEU A 33 26.62 14.05 -2.12
C LEU A 33 26.01 14.20 -3.52
N ARG A 34 26.51 15.17 -4.31
CA ARG A 34 26.07 15.33 -5.72
C ARG A 34 26.42 14.11 -6.56
N LYS A 35 27.62 13.57 -6.38
CA LYS A 35 28.10 12.38 -7.06
C LYS A 35 27.24 11.17 -6.73
N GLN A 36 26.96 10.91 -5.45
CA GLN A 36 26.12 9.78 -5.03
C GLN A 36 24.66 9.93 -5.52
N SER A 37 24.13 11.15 -5.50
CA SER A 37 22.79 11.44 -6.06
C SER A 37 22.73 11.17 -7.56
N PHE A 38 23.77 11.55 -8.30
CA PHE A 38 23.88 11.25 -9.73
C PHE A 38 23.96 9.74 -9.99
N ILE A 39 24.78 9.01 -9.22
CA ILE A 39 24.90 7.54 -9.30
C ILE A 39 23.55 6.89 -9.05
N TYR A 40 22.84 7.30 -7.99
CA TYR A 40 21.50 6.79 -7.65
C TYR A 40 20.51 6.96 -8.81
N ASN A 41 20.41 8.19 -9.34
CA ASN A 41 19.47 8.47 -10.44
C ASN A 41 19.83 7.70 -11.72
N THR A 42 21.10 7.61 -12.05
CA THR A 42 21.59 6.87 -13.21
C THR A 42 21.32 5.37 -13.07
N ALA A 43 21.60 4.81 -11.90
CA ALA A 43 21.33 3.40 -11.61
C ALA A 43 19.83 3.07 -11.70
N LYS A 44 18.96 3.97 -11.23
CA LYS A 44 17.49 3.82 -11.39
C LYS A 44 17.09 3.83 -12.86
N MET A 45 17.65 4.75 -13.65
CA MET A 45 17.33 4.87 -15.07
C MET A 45 17.71 3.60 -15.84
N PHE A 46 18.82 2.96 -15.48
CA PHE A 46 19.29 1.72 -16.09
C PHE A 46 18.82 0.44 -15.37
N ASN A 47 17.90 0.58 -14.41
CA ASN A 47 17.34 -0.54 -13.63
C ASN A 47 18.41 -1.39 -12.92
N ASP A 48 19.42 -0.72 -12.33
CA ASP A 48 20.45 -1.34 -11.50
C ASP A 48 20.19 -1.10 -10.01
N PRO A 49 19.43 -2.00 -9.35
CA PRO A 49 19.06 -1.82 -7.93
C PRO A 49 20.25 -1.95 -6.99
N VAL A 50 21.30 -2.66 -7.37
CA VAL A 50 22.48 -2.86 -6.51
C VAL A 50 23.25 -1.55 -6.38
N VAL A 51 23.53 -0.91 -7.50
CA VAL A 51 24.23 0.38 -7.53
C VAL A 51 23.36 1.47 -6.92
N ALA A 52 22.04 1.49 -7.23
CA ALA A 52 21.11 2.45 -6.63
C ALA A 52 21.09 2.35 -5.10
N ARG A 53 21.03 1.14 -4.56
CA ARG A 53 21.05 0.89 -3.11
C ARG A 53 22.37 1.32 -2.48
N THR A 54 23.50 1.00 -3.11
CA THR A 54 24.82 1.40 -2.61
C THR A 54 24.94 2.92 -2.52
N ALA A 55 24.47 3.64 -3.55
CA ALA A 55 24.46 5.09 -3.56
C ALA A 55 23.59 5.68 -2.45
N LEU A 56 22.42 5.08 -2.17
CA LEU A 56 21.54 5.50 -1.06
C LEU A 56 22.22 5.28 0.30
N TYR A 57 22.91 4.17 0.51
CA TYR A 57 23.66 3.96 1.75
C TYR A 57 24.78 4.97 1.94
N ASN A 58 25.50 5.33 0.86
CA ASN A 58 26.53 6.36 0.93
C ASN A 58 25.93 7.74 1.28
N LEU A 59 24.76 8.08 0.69
CA LEU A 59 24.04 9.31 1.05
C LEU A 59 23.57 9.30 2.51
N LEU A 60 23.07 8.17 3.01
CA LEU A 60 22.64 8.01 4.40
C LEU A 60 23.81 8.08 5.38
N ALA A 61 25.00 7.59 5.02
CA ALA A 61 26.19 7.70 5.85
C ALA A 61 26.59 9.16 6.10
N GLU A 62 26.41 10.02 5.10
CA GLU A 62 26.68 11.46 5.21
C GLU A 62 25.52 12.25 5.85
N ASN A 63 24.30 11.74 5.77
CA ASN A 63 23.11 12.42 6.29
C ASN A 63 22.11 11.42 6.92
N PRO A 64 22.44 10.84 8.07
CA PRO A 64 21.66 9.77 8.71
C PRO A 64 20.29 10.21 9.24
N GLY A 65 20.02 11.52 9.32
CA GLY A 65 18.73 12.09 9.72
C GLY A 65 17.78 12.37 8.55
N ASN A 66 18.18 12.09 7.32
CA ASN A 66 17.38 12.42 6.15
C ASN A 66 16.32 11.34 5.86
N VAL A 67 15.08 11.62 6.26
CA VAL A 67 13.92 10.73 6.10
C VAL A 67 13.71 10.33 4.63
N ALA A 68 13.83 11.27 3.70
CA ALA A 68 13.58 11.00 2.28
C ALA A 68 14.56 9.98 1.66
N LEU A 69 15.76 9.84 2.22
CA LEU A 69 16.72 8.80 1.80
C LEU A 69 16.27 7.43 2.30
N TYR A 70 15.75 7.33 3.54
CA TYR A 70 15.15 6.08 4.04
C TYR A 70 13.92 5.70 3.21
N ASP A 71 13.06 6.64 2.87
CA ASP A 71 11.89 6.40 2.02
C ASP A 71 12.29 5.86 0.66
N SER A 72 13.30 6.48 0.05
CA SER A 72 13.83 6.04 -1.24
C SER A 72 14.40 4.62 -1.17
N LEU A 73 15.11 4.30 -0.07
CA LEU A 73 15.68 2.98 0.17
C LEU A 73 14.60 1.94 0.46
N ALA A 74 13.62 2.28 1.29
CA ALA A 74 12.48 1.41 1.62
C ALA A 74 11.64 1.09 0.38
N LEU A 75 11.35 2.11 -0.45
CA LEU A 75 10.67 1.91 -1.73
C LEU A 75 11.46 1.02 -2.67
N LEU A 76 12.77 1.23 -2.77
CA LEU A 76 13.63 0.40 -3.61
C LEU A 76 13.55 -1.07 -3.17
N TYR A 77 13.61 -1.34 -1.87
CA TYR A 77 13.44 -2.69 -1.35
C TYR A 77 12.07 -3.29 -1.67
N LEU A 78 11.00 -2.50 -1.51
CA LEU A 78 9.63 -2.95 -1.80
C LEU A 78 9.44 -3.30 -3.28
N GLN A 79 9.97 -2.48 -4.19
CA GLN A 79 9.91 -2.70 -5.65
C GLN A 79 10.58 -4.01 -6.08
N TYR A 80 11.58 -4.47 -5.34
CA TYR A 80 12.27 -5.74 -5.59
C TYR A 80 11.83 -6.87 -4.66
N ASN A 81 10.62 -6.78 -4.09
CA ASN A 81 10.00 -7.78 -3.20
C ASN A 81 10.84 -8.13 -1.96
N GLN A 82 11.77 -7.26 -1.56
CA GLN A 82 12.55 -7.40 -0.33
C GLN A 82 11.75 -6.81 0.85
N ASN A 83 10.59 -7.40 1.10
CA ASN A 83 9.56 -6.86 1.99
C ASN A 83 10.05 -6.65 3.43
N ALA A 84 10.87 -7.55 3.96
CA ALA A 84 11.44 -7.41 5.31
C ALA A 84 12.35 -6.17 5.41
N SER A 85 13.25 -5.99 4.45
CA SER A 85 14.13 -4.83 4.41
C SER A 85 13.33 -3.54 4.20
N ALA A 86 12.33 -3.56 3.31
CA ALA A 86 11.44 -2.42 3.08
C ALA A 86 10.76 -1.97 4.38
N ALA A 87 10.13 -2.92 5.10
CA ALA A 87 9.44 -2.63 6.35
C ALA A 87 10.38 -2.10 7.44
N LEU A 88 11.59 -2.68 7.59
CA LEU A 88 12.56 -2.24 8.59
C LEU A 88 13.11 -0.84 8.29
N VAL A 89 13.43 -0.55 7.03
CA VAL A 89 13.92 0.77 6.62
C VAL A 89 12.83 1.83 6.76
N ALA A 90 11.58 1.51 6.39
CA ALA A 90 10.45 2.41 6.61
C ALA A 90 10.21 2.68 8.10
N GLN A 91 10.37 1.66 8.97
CA GLN A 91 10.31 1.89 10.42
C GLN A 91 11.41 2.81 10.92
N GLN A 92 12.61 2.76 10.33
CA GLN A 92 13.68 3.71 10.65
C GLN A 92 13.30 5.15 10.26
N ALA A 93 12.68 5.33 9.09
CA ALA A 93 12.12 6.63 8.69
C ALA A 93 11.08 7.14 9.72
N LEU A 94 10.20 6.25 10.20
CA LEU A 94 9.17 6.57 11.20
C LEU A 94 9.73 6.88 12.60
N GLN A 95 10.92 6.40 12.94
CA GLN A 95 11.60 6.81 14.18
C GLN A 95 12.07 8.27 14.10
N ILE A 96 12.44 8.74 12.91
CA ILE A 96 12.88 10.12 12.69
C ILE A 96 11.67 11.05 12.51
N ASN A 97 10.70 10.63 11.68
CA ASN A 97 9.46 11.35 11.43
C ASN A 97 8.25 10.42 11.65
N PRO A 98 7.65 10.40 12.84
CA PRO A 98 6.50 9.54 13.13
C PRO A 98 5.23 9.85 12.32
N GLN A 99 5.17 11.00 11.64
CA GLN A 99 4.03 11.41 10.81
C GLN A 99 4.24 11.16 9.32
N ASP A 100 5.29 10.46 8.94
CA ASP A 100 5.59 10.18 7.54
C ASP A 100 4.62 9.15 6.96
N GLN A 101 3.65 9.65 6.22
CA GLN A 101 2.62 8.83 5.59
C GLN A 101 3.18 7.86 4.55
N PHE A 102 4.26 8.25 3.88
CA PHE A 102 4.89 7.39 2.87
C PHE A 102 5.61 6.20 3.52
N ALA A 103 6.36 6.47 4.58
CA ALA A 103 6.99 5.42 5.37
C ALA A 103 5.94 4.49 6.03
N MET A 104 4.80 5.04 6.53
CA MET A 104 3.69 4.22 7.03
C MET A 104 3.15 3.28 5.95
N GLU A 105 2.93 3.77 4.73
CA GLU A 105 2.42 2.97 3.61
C GLU A 105 3.39 1.85 3.23
N ILE A 106 4.69 2.14 3.15
CA ILE A 106 5.72 1.13 2.83
C ILE A 106 5.84 0.09 3.95
N ALA A 107 5.86 0.53 5.21
CA ALA A 107 5.92 -0.38 6.36
C ALA A 107 4.69 -1.31 6.39
N ALA A 108 3.49 -0.75 6.24
CA ALA A 108 2.25 -1.52 6.20
C ALA A 108 2.26 -2.55 5.06
N THR A 109 2.60 -2.12 3.83
CA THR A 109 2.67 -3.01 2.67
C THR A 109 3.73 -4.10 2.85
N GLY A 110 4.90 -3.74 3.37
CA GLY A 110 5.98 -4.70 3.62
C GLY A 110 5.56 -5.76 4.64
N PHE A 111 4.93 -5.38 5.75
CA PHE A 111 4.42 -6.32 6.75
C PHE A 111 3.26 -7.16 6.23
N ASP A 112 2.35 -6.60 5.45
CA ASP A 112 1.24 -7.31 4.82
C ASP A 112 1.77 -8.42 3.89
N ASN A 113 2.72 -8.09 3.02
CA ASN A 113 3.38 -9.04 2.13
C ASN A 113 4.16 -10.16 2.88
N LEU A 114 4.55 -9.92 4.12
CA LEU A 114 5.20 -10.92 4.99
C LEU A 114 4.21 -11.75 5.81
N GLY A 115 2.91 -11.46 5.72
CA GLY A 115 1.89 -12.08 6.57
C GLY A 115 1.91 -11.60 8.03
N ALA A 116 2.66 -10.55 8.35
CA ALA A 116 2.70 -9.93 9.68
C ALA A 116 1.52 -8.97 9.86
N LYS A 117 0.30 -9.51 9.82
CA LYS A 117 -0.98 -8.79 9.69
C LYS A 117 -1.21 -7.75 10.80
N ASP A 118 -0.87 -8.07 12.06
CA ASP A 118 -1.01 -7.11 13.17
C ASP A 118 -0.13 -5.87 12.98
N ARG A 119 1.11 -6.08 12.48
CA ARG A 119 2.04 -4.98 12.21
C ARG A 119 1.59 -4.16 11.01
N ALA A 120 1.08 -4.81 9.97
CA ALA A 120 0.50 -4.16 8.82
C ALA A 120 -0.71 -3.30 9.22
N LEU A 121 -1.65 -3.88 9.97
CA LEU A 121 -2.84 -3.21 10.47
C LEU A 121 -2.48 -1.94 11.28
N ASN A 122 -1.55 -2.04 12.22
CA ASN A 122 -1.12 -0.89 13.03
C ASN A 122 -0.61 0.28 12.17
N ASN A 123 0.16 -0.01 11.10
CA ASN A 123 0.66 1.03 10.21
C ASN A 123 -0.43 1.58 9.29
N TYR A 124 -1.36 0.75 8.79
CA TYR A 124 -2.50 1.24 7.99
C TYR A 124 -3.49 2.05 8.83
N GLU A 125 -3.74 1.69 10.10
CA GLU A 125 -4.58 2.49 11.00
C GLU A 125 -3.98 3.88 11.24
N LYS A 126 -2.67 3.97 11.51
CA LYS A 126 -1.97 5.26 11.63
C LYS A 126 -2.05 6.07 10.34
N LEU A 127 -1.86 5.43 9.19
CA LEU A 127 -1.95 6.07 7.89
C LEU A 127 -3.35 6.61 7.63
N TYR A 128 -4.39 5.82 7.94
CA TYR A 128 -5.78 6.27 7.81
C TYR A 128 -6.09 7.46 8.73
N LEU A 129 -5.64 7.42 9.98
CA LEU A 129 -5.80 8.55 10.91
C LEU A 129 -5.11 9.82 10.41
N ALA A 130 -4.00 9.68 9.67
CA ALA A 130 -3.25 10.83 9.15
C ALA A 130 -3.85 11.41 7.85
N ASN A 131 -4.48 10.58 7.00
CA ASN A 131 -4.90 11.02 5.67
C ASN A 131 -6.40 10.92 5.38
N GLY A 132 -7.18 10.18 6.20
CA GLY A 132 -8.61 9.95 5.99
C GLY A 132 -8.95 9.22 4.69
N ASP A 133 -8.00 8.57 4.03
CA ASP A 133 -8.23 7.93 2.74
C ASP A 133 -9.02 6.62 2.89
N ILE A 134 -10.22 6.56 2.30
CA ILE A 134 -11.11 5.38 2.36
C ILE A 134 -10.53 4.13 1.68
N ASN A 135 -9.56 4.25 0.75
CA ASN A 135 -8.85 3.08 0.24
C ASN A 135 -7.92 2.49 1.32
N THR A 136 -7.28 3.36 2.11
CA THR A 136 -6.51 2.94 3.29
C THR A 136 -7.44 2.28 4.31
N LEU A 137 -8.63 2.85 4.56
CA LEU A 137 -9.62 2.26 5.47
C LEU A 137 -10.08 0.87 4.99
N TYR A 138 -10.18 0.65 3.68
CA TYR A 138 -10.49 -0.68 3.16
C TYR A 138 -9.38 -1.70 3.46
N LYS A 139 -8.11 -1.30 3.41
CA LYS A 139 -6.98 -2.14 3.84
C LYS A 139 -7.07 -2.47 5.33
N VAL A 140 -7.41 -1.47 6.15
CA VAL A 140 -7.67 -1.66 7.59
C VAL A 140 -8.79 -2.67 7.80
N ALA A 141 -9.96 -2.46 7.17
CA ALA A 141 -11.12 -3.34 7.30
C ALA A 141 -10.84 -4.79 6.89
N PHE A 142 -10.08 -4.96 5.80
CA PHE A 142 -9.71 -6.28 5.31
C PHE A 142 -8.74 -7.00 6.26
N LEU A 143 -7.73 -6.31 6.79
CA LEU A 143 -6.83 -6.87 7.79
C LEU A 143 -7.53 -7.14 9.12
N GLN A 144 -8.47 -6.29 9.55
CA GLN A 144 -9.32 -6.55 10.72
C GLN A 144 -10.14 -7.83 10.52
N PHE A 145 -10.70 -8.05 9.32
CA PHE A 145 -11.35 -9.30 8.96
C PHE A 145 -10.39 -10.50 9.04
N GLU A 146 -9.21 -10.41 8.43
CA GLU A 146 -8.21 -11.48 8.43
C GLU A 146 -7.64 -11.82 9.82
N LEU A 147 -7.81 -10.93 10.80
CA LEU A 147 -7.44 -11.10 12.21
C LEU A 147 -8.65 -11.43 13.11
N ASP A 148 -9.78 -11.86 12.54
CA ASP A 148 -11.02 -12.18 13.24
C ASP A 148 -11.61 -11.02 14.06
N ARG A 149 -11.16 -9.79 13.83
CA ARG A 149 -11.64 -8.57 14.49
C ARG A 149 -12.92 -8.06 13.81
N TYR A 150 -13.94 -8.92 13.70
CA TYR A 150 -15.14 -8.70 12.88
C TYR A 150 -15.97 -7.47 13.28
N ALA A 151 -16.03 -7.12 14.56
CA ALA A 151 -16.75 -5.94 15.00
C ALA A 151 -16.13 -4.65 14.47
N GLU A 152 -14.80 -4.56 14.53
CA GLU A 152 -14.03 -3.43 14.00
C GLU A 152 -14.08 -3.40 12.48
N ALA A 153 -13.90 -4.54 11.82
CA ALA A 153 -14.05 -4.67 10.38
C ALA A 153 -15.41 -4.16 9.90
N ASN A 154 -16.51 -4.55 10.57
CA ASN A 154 -17.84 -4.08 10.21
C ASN A 154 -17.97 -2.57 10.36
N THR A 155 -17.43 -1.98 11.44
CA THR A 155 -17.42 -0.52 11.66
C THR A 155 -16.69 0.20 10.52
N SER A 156 -15.50 -0.27 10.17
CA SER A 156 -14.70 0.29 9.08
C SER A 156 -15.42 0.17 7.72
N LEU A 157 -16.08 -0.97 7.47
CA LEU A 157 -16.85 -1.20 6.25
C LEU A 157 -18.09 -0.31 6.18
N ASP A 158 -18.78 -0.07 7.31
CA ASP A 158 -19.93 0.84 7.37
C ASP A 158 -19.53 2.28 7.04
N ILE A 159 -18.40 2.74 7.53
CA ILE A 159 -17.83 4.05 7.19
C ILE A 159 -17.57 4.13 5.67
N ILE A 160 -16.94 3.12 5.08
CA ILE A 160 -16.69 3.09 3.64
C ILE A 160 -17.98 3.12 2.83
N MET A 161 -18.97 2.31 3.22
CA MET A 161 -20.25 2.22 2.48
C MET A 161 -21.07 3.50 2.60
N GLY A 162 -20.93 4.24 3.70
CA GLY A 162 -21.58 5.54 3.91
C GLY A 162 -20.88 6.71 3.19
N ASP A 163 -19.62 6.54 2.76
CA ASP A 163 -18.88 7.60 2.08
C ASP A 163 -19.26 7.70 0.60
N PRO A 164 -19.71 8.88 0.11
CA PRO A 164 -20.03 9.08 -1.30
C PRO A 164 -18.87 8.83 -2.27
N GLN A 165 -17.63 8.90 -1.81
CA GLN A 165 -16.47 8.59 -2.64
C GLN A 165 -16.33 7.09 -2.92
N SER A 166 -16.93 6.23 -2.12
CA SER A 166 -16.87 4.77 -2.31
C SER A 166 -17.49 4.28 -3.61
N ASP A 167 -18.41 5.04 -4.18
CA ASP A 167 -19.00 4.79 -5.52
C ASP A 167 -18.11 5.28 -6.67
N LYS A 168 -17.14 6.16 -6.40
CA LYS A 168 -16.24 6.75 -7.39
C LYS A 168 -14.85 6.11 -7.39
N ARG A 169 -14.45 5.54 -6.28
CA ARG A 169 -13.16 4.86 -6.14
C ARG A 169 -13.28 3.40 -6.47
N THR A 170 -12.20 2.83 -7.01
CA THR A 170 -12.15 1.42 -7.40
C THR A 170 -10.95 0.72 -6.79
N ILE A 171 -11.10 -0.58 -6.60
CA ILE A 171 -10.02 -1.52 -6.26
C ILE A 171 -9.91 -2.52 -7.39
N ARG A 172 -8.67 -2.85 -7.76
CA ARG A 172 -8.38 -3.83 -8.78
C ARG A 172 -8.30 -5.22 -8.18
N PHE A 173 -9.13 -6.12 -8.69
CA PHE A 173 -9.14 -7.54 -8.34
C PHE A 173 -8.56 -8.38 -9.47
N PRO A 174 -7.87 -9.49 -9.17
CA PRO A 174 -7.39 -10.41 -10.19
C PRO A 174 -8.56 -11.08 -10.91
N THR A 175 -8.36 -11.39 -12.17
CA THR A 175 -9.30 -12.17 -12.99
C THR A 175 -8.60 -13.39 -13.57
N THR A 176 -9.37 -14.38 -14.02
CA THR A 176 -8.82 -15.62 -14.59
C THR A 176 -7.97 -15.38 -15.84
N ASP A 177 -8.27 -14.34 -16.62
CA ASP A 177 -7.50 -13.92 -17.79
C ASP A 177 -6.29 -13.03 -17.47
N LYS A 178 -5.99 -12.83 -16.16
CA LYS A 178 -4.87 -12.01 -15.62
C LYS A 178 -4.93 -10.52 -15.97
N LYS A 179 -6.00 -10.03 -16.60
CA LYS A 179 -6.16 -8.59 -16.91
C LYS A 179 -6.55 -7.79 -15.69
N GLY A 180 -7.21 -8.42 -14.72
CA GLY A 180 -7.79 -7.78 -13.55
C GLY A 180 -9.06 -6.99 -13.89
N GLN A 181 -9.89 -6.78 -12.89
CA GLN A 181 -11.10 -5.98 -12.99
C GLN A 181 -11.14 -4.89 -11.91
N ASP A 182 -11.63 -3.72 -12.26
CA ASP A 182 -11.80 -2.62 -11.33
C ASP A 182 -13.22 -2.68 -10.75
N VAL A 183 -13.32 -2.79 -9.43
CA VAL A 183 -14.57 -2.90 -8.70
C VAL A 183 -14.71 -1.69 -7.79
N LYS A 184 -15.90 -1.09 -7.74
CA LYS A 184 -16.17 0.05 -6.83
C LYS A 184 -15.85 -0.34 -5.39
N LEU A 185 -15.27 0.59 -4.66
CA LEU A 185 -14.88 0.38 -3.26
C LEU A 185 -16.06 -0.06 -2.39
N LYS A 186 -17.24 0.54 -2.61
CA LYS A 186 -18.49 0.17 -1.95
C LYS A 186 -18.84 -1.31 -2.17
N VAL A 187 -18.77 -1.77 -3.41
CA VAL A 187 -19.05 -3.17 -3.78
C VAL A 187 -18.03 -4.11 -3.12
N ALA A 188 -16.75 -3.72 -3.10
CA ALA A 188 -15.71 -4.47 -2.41
C ALA A 188 -15.97 -4.55 -0.90
N ALA A 189 -16.46 -3.48 -0.27
CA ALA A 189 -16.83 -3.47 1.14
C ALA A 189 -18.00 -4.43 1.43
N HIS A 190 -19.04 -4.46 0.59
CA HIS A 190 -20.13 -5.44 0.72
C HIS A 190 -19.63 -6.88 0.62
N ARG A 191 -18.64 -7.16 -0.27
CA ARG A 191 -18.01 -8.48 -0.35
C ARG A 191 -17.35 -8.88 0.96
N VAL A 192 -16.60 -7.99 1.61
CA VAL A 192 -15.95 -8.32 2.90
C VAL A 192 -17.00 -8.59 3.99
N LYS A 193 -18.13 -7.89 3.99
CA LYS A 193 -19.25 -8.21 4.90
C LYS A 193 -19.82 -9.60 4.64
N ALA A 194 -19.93 -10.03 3.38
CA ALA A 194 -20.34 -11.39 3.05
C ALA A 194 -19.33 -12.43 3.57
N MET A 195 -18.03 -12.16 3.43
CA MET A 195 -16.95 -13.02 3.97
C MET A 195 -17.01 -13.14 5.49
N ILE A 196 -17.32 -12.04 6.21
CA ILE A 196 -17.50 -12.08 7.68
C ILE A 196 -18.68 -13.00 8.07
N LEU A 197 -19.79 -12.96 7.33
CA LEU A 197 -20.95 -13.85 7.60
C LEU A 197 -20.57 -15.31 7.33
N GLU A 198 -19.88 -15.56 6.23
CA GLU A 198 -19.40 -16.91 5.87
C GLU A 198 -18.49 -17.49 6.96
N ASP A 199 -17.53 -16.71 7.43
CA ASP A 199 -16.55 -17.12 8.43
C ASP A 199 -17.19 -17.36 9.82
N LYS A 200 -18.29 -16.64 10.12
CA LYS A 200 -19.12 -16.88 11.31
C LYS A 200 -20.07 -18.07 11.17
N GLY A 201 -20.09 -18.75 10.04
CA GLY A 201 -20.95 -19.89 9.77
C GLY A 201 -22.38 -19.53 9.36
N ASP A 202 -22.69 -18.25 9.17
CA ASP A 202 -23.98 -17.81 8.63
C ASP A 202 -23.97 -17.95 7.09
N THR A 203 -24.09 -19.20 6.64
CA THR A 203 -24.02 -19.56 5.22
C THR A 203 -25.13 -18.91 4.39
N GLU A 204 -26.36 -18.85 4.91
CA GLU A 204 -27.48 -18.26 4.18
C GLU A 204 -27.37 -16.74 4.12
N GLY A 205 -26.97 -16.08 5.22
CA GLY A 205 -26.69 -14.66 5.23
C GLY A 205 -25.53 -14.27 4.29
N ALA A 206 -24.45 -15.06 4.30
CA ALA A 206 -23.32 -14.85 3.40
C ALA A 206 -23.74 -14.97 1.92
N LYS A 207 -24.51 -16.02 1.58
CA LYS A 207 -25.02 -16.24 0.22
C LYS A 207 -25.92 -15.10 -0.24
N ALA A 208 -26.86 -14.66 0.60
CA ALA A 208 -27.72 -13.52 0.30
C ALA A 208 -26.89 -12.25 0.05
N LYS A 209 -25.85 -12.03 0.88
CA LYS A 209 -24.96 -10.87 0.74
C LYS A 209 -24.07 -10.93 -0.51
N TYR A 210 -23.58 -12.10 -0.90
CA TYR A 210 -22.86 -12.27 -2.16
C TYR A 210 -23.75 -12.05 -3.39
N LEU A 211 -25.03 -12.44 -3.33
CA LEU A 211 -25.99 -12.16 -4.41
C LEU A 211 -26.23 -10.64 -4.54
N GLU A 212 -26.39 -9.91 -3.42
CA GLU A 212 -26.47 -8.44 -3.42
C GLU A 212 -25.23 -7.81 -4.09
N VAL A 213 -24.04 -8.34 -3.81
CA VAL A 213 -22.78 -7.88 -4.45
C VAL A 213 -22.85 -8.09 -5.98
N LEU A 214 -23.39 -9.23 -6.44
CA LEU A 214 -23.54 -9.50 -7.88
C LEU A 214 -24.66 -8.67 -8.54
N GLU A 215 -25.67 -8.24 -7.80
CA GLU A 215 -26.63 -7.26 -8.30
C GLU A 215 -25.96 -5.91 -8.57
N MET A 216 -25.07 -5.48 -7.67
CA MET A 216 -24.30 -4.24 -7.85
C MET A 216 -23.19 -4.35 -8.91
N HIS A 217 -22.58 -5.53 -9.07
CA HIS A 217 -21.51 -5.79 -10.02
C HIS A 217 -21.58 -7.21 -10.59
N PRO A 218 -22.41 -7.49 -11.61
CA PRO A 218 -22.67 -8.83 -12.11
C PRO A 218 -21.43 -9.60 -12.59
N GLY A 219 -20.42 -8.87 -13.10
CA GLY A 219 -19.17 -9.43 -13.60
C GLY A 219 -18.10 -9.71 -12.53
N PHE A 220 -18.39 -9.64 -11.22
CA PHE A 220 -17.39 -9.81 -10.18
C PHE A 220 -16.98 -11.28 -10.04
N GLN A 221 -15.92 -11.69 -10.77
CA GLN A 221 -15.53 -13.09 -10.93
C GLN A 221 -15.23 -13.80 -9.61
N ILE A 222 -14.55 -13.14 -8.67
CA ILE A 222 -14.21 -13.71 -7.35
C ILE A 222 -15.50 -14.07 -6.59
N VAL A 223 -16.51 -13.19 -6.60
CA VAL A 223 -17.78 -13.44 -5.90
C VAL A 223 -18.59 -14.54 -6.58
N GLN A 224 -18.58 -14.57 -7.91
CA GLN A 224 -19.19 -15.68 -8.65
C GLN A 224 -18.54 -17.03 -8.28
N GLN A 225 -17.22 -17.04 -8.07
CA GLN A 225 -16.51 -18.24 -7.64
C GLN A 225 -16.88 -18.62 -6.19
N GLN A 226 -16.86 -17.65 -5.26
CA GLN A 226 -17.26 -17.87 -3.86
C GLN A 226 -18.67 -18.50 -3.76
N LEU A 227 -19.64 -17.94 -4.48
CA LEU A 227 -20.99 -18.52 -4.52
C LEU A 227 -21.04 -19.93 -5.08
N ARG A 228 -20.28 -20.22 -6.15
CA ARG A 228 -20.21 -21.59 -6.69
C ARG A 228 -19.61 -22.56 -5.69
N GLU A 229 -18.63 -22.16 -4.93
CA GLU A 229 -17.99 -23.00 -3.90
C GLU A 229 -18.94 -23.29 -2.75
N MET A 230 -19.74 -22.32 -2.31
CA MET A 230 -20.76 -22.47 -1.29
C MET A 230 -21.93 -23.38 -1.72
N THR A 231 -22.20 -23.49 -3.02
CA THR A 231 -23.32 -24.28 -3.56
C THR A 231 -22.90 -25.68 -3.99
N LYS A 232 -21.61 -26.03 -3.97
CA LYS A 232 -21.18 -27.41 -4.24
C LYS A 232 -21.69 -28.32 -3.14
N PRO A 233 -22.29 -29.47 -3.50
CA PRO A 233 -22.62 -30.47 -2.50
C PRO A 233 -21.33 -30.86 -1.78
N LYS A 234 -21.36 -30.85 -0.43
CA LYS A 234 -20.29 -31.46 0.35
C LYS A 234 -20.23 -32.94 -0.09
N THR A 235 -19.18 -33.31 -0.82
CA THR A 235 -18.87 -34.71 -1.06
C THR A 235 -18.50 -35.31 0.30
N ASP A 236 -19.43 -36.04 0.91
CA ASP A 236 -19.17 -36.87 2.09
C ASP A 236 -18.10 -37.90 1.70
N GLY A 237 -16.88 -37.71 2.14
CA GLY A 237 -15.83 -38.70 2.00
C GLY A 237 -14.45 -38.16 1.64
N GLU A 238 -13.70 -37.70 2.64
CA GLU A 238 -12.29 -38.03 2.86
C GLU A 238 -11.96 -37.82 4.33
#